data_4a97e045e8930d8c801263fe5b598e92
#
_entry.id   4a97e045e8930d8c801263fe5b598e92
#
_cell.length_a   1.000
_cell.length_b   1.000
_cell.length_c   1.000
_cell.angle_alpha   90.00
_cell.angle_beta   90.00
_cell.angle_gamma   90.00
#
_symmetry.space_group_name_H-M   'P 1'
#
loop_
_entity.id
_entity.type
_entity.pdbx_description
1 polymer ?
#
loop_
_entity_poly.entity_id
_entity_poly.type
_entity_poly.pdbx_seq_one_letter_code
_entity_poly.pdbx_strand_id
1 'polypeptide(L)'
;MNENIPAEERNVSNVSPFRHRYAVLIIVLVSVLMAVIDGTVVNIALPSMTRFFAVDLSDSQWTITAYLITMTSLLLVFGKVSEYVGRARLFFVGIIIFTASSLACGLSTGLPELILFRVIQGAGAAMLFSISSALIFATTPPAERGRAMGYLGATVAIGSIAGPIVGGFVVDSLGWQYIFFINIPIGILLIAAAAAYLRVDENRTASLSLDWHGSTAMIVMFVSLIIALGNLADTGGITPTAIISGAVSLIALALFIRHERRCPAPLLDLSVFSYGAFLFPVIAVLLAFVANFMLAVVGPFYFEGVMGYSPSQVGTIFLVSPVVMVIVAPIAGSLYDRHPTRNYAALGMGIATIAFLLLSYCAFTRSLPGIIVAFILFGIGFGLFQSPNNTAIMNALPKEQLSTASSVIATSRNLGMALGVSLGSILLSFQLLTAGYGGDVITADPTLLAISTSRIMAVSAILCLFVILLSSLKR
;
A
#
# COMPACT_ATOMS: atom_id res chain seq x y z
N MET A 1 -57.61 21.87 -14.82
CA MET A 1 -56.66 22.62 -13.98
C MET A 1 -55.28 22.08 -14.34
N ASN A 2 -54.58 22.73 -15.26
CA ASN A 2 -53.22 22.42 -15.63
C ASN A 2 -52.32 23.37 -14.85
N GLU A 3 -51.66 22.88 -13.82
CA GLU A 3 -50.63 23.65 -13.12
C GLU A 3 -49.36 23.71 -13.97
N ASN A 4 -49.03 24.91 -14.40
CA ASN A 4 -47.78 25.28 -15.05
C ASN A 4 -46.64 25.20 -14.01
N ILE A 5 -45.79 24.18 -14.11
CA ILE A 5 -44.49 24.11 -13.38
C ILE A 5 -43.55 25.05 -14.09
N PRO A 6 -42.90 26.03 -13.41
CA PRO A 6 -42.01 27.00 -14.02
C PRO A 6 -40.79 26.34 -14.65
N ALA A 7 -40.41 26.85 -15.85
CA ALA A 7 -39.30 26.33 -16.65
C ALA A 7 -37.90 26.53 -16.08
N GLU A 8 -37.75 27.13 -14.90
CA GLU A 8 -36.45 27.40 -14.27
C GLU A 8 -35.82 26.20 -13.55
N GLU A 9 -36.54 25.13 -13.26
CA GLU A 9 -35.97 23.93 -12.63
C GLU A 9 -35.36 22.91 -13.61
N ARG A 10 -35.31 23.20 -14.90
CA ARG A 10 -34.80 22.27 -15.94
C ARG A 10 -33.30 22.38 -16.26
N ASN A 11 -32.53 23.18 -15.54
CA ASN A 11 -31.08 23.33 -15.76
C ASN A 11 -30.21 22.68 -14.71
N VAL A 12 -30.65 21.61 -14.05
CA VAL A 12 -29.71 20.69 -13.42
C VAL A 12 -29.11 19.86 -14.56
N SER A 13 -27.90 20.20 -14.92
CA SER A 13 -27.15 19.57 -16.01
C SER A 13 -27.17 18.05 -15.85
N ASN A 14 -27.88 17.37 -16.76
CA ASN A 14 -27.83 15.91 -16.97
C ASN A 14 -26.44 15.49 -17.49
N VAL A 15 -25.38 15.82 -16.77
CA VAL A 15 -24.05 15.30 -17.05
C VAL A 15 -23.98 13.94 -16.37
N SER A 16 -24.09 12.87 -17.18
CA SER A 16 -23.88 11.51 -16.69
C SER A 16 -22.61 11.48 -15.81
N PRO A 17 -22.68 10.99 -14.57
CA PRO A 17 -21.53 10.92 -13.66
C PRO A 17 -20.36 10.11 -14.26
N PHE A 18 -20.60 9.39 -15.36
CA PHE A 18 -19.62 8.57 -16.06
C PHE A 18 -19.01 9.23 -17.30
N ARG A 19 -19.35 10.51 -17.61
CA ARG A 19 -18.90 11.18 -18.85
C ARG A 19 -17.36 11.22 -18.98
N HIS A 20 -16.65 11.41 -17.87
CA HIS A 20 -15.19 11.51 -17.86
C HIS A 20 -14.52 10.34 -17.14
N ARG A 21 -15.19 9.19 -16.99
CA ARG A 21 -14.73 8.04 -16.20
C ARG A 21 -13.30 7.58 -16.53
N TYR A 22 -12.94 7.52 -17.81
CA TYR A 22 -11.60 7.11 -18.22
C TYR A 22 -10.54 8.16 -17.89
N ALA A 23 -10.87 9.44 -18.02
CA ALA A 23 -9.95 10.52 -17.65
C ALA A 23 -9.69 10.51 -16.13
N VAL A 24 -10.74 10.38 -15.31
CA VAL A 24 -10.60 10.26 -13.86
C VAL A 24 -9.80 9.00 -13.49
N LEU A 25 -10.10 7.85 -14.13
CA LEU A 25 -9.35 6.61 -13.90
C LEU A 25 -7.87 6.80 -14.20
N ILE A 26 -7.51 7.38 -15.36
CA ILE A 26 -6.11 7.62 -15.74
C ILE A 26 -5.44 8.58 -14.75
N ILE A 27 -6.10 9.69 -14.37
CA ILE A 27 -5.56 10.64 -13.39
C ILE A 27 -5.25 9.93 -12.07
N VAL A 28 -6.19 9.12 -11.56
CA VAL A 28 -5.99 8.40 -10.30
C VAL A 28 -4.86 7.37 -10.44
N LEU A 29 -4.84 6.56 -11.50
CA LEU A 29 -3.82 5.54 -11.71
C LEU A 29 -2.42 6.15 -11.84
N VAL A 30 -2.26 7.23 -12.63
CA VAL A 30 -0.95 7.89 -12.79
C VAL A 30 -0.51 8.58 -11.49
N SER A 31 -1.43 9.20 -10.73
CA SER A 31 -1.11 9.79 -9.42
C SER A 31 -0.63 8.73 -8.42
N VAL A 32 -1.32 7.57 -8.36
CA VAL A 32 -0.93 6.46 -7.49
C VAL A 32 0.40 5.86 -7.96
N LEU A 33 0.60 5.68 -9.27
CA LEU A 33 1.86 5.20 -9.83
C LEU A 33 3.03 6.09 -9.41
N MET A 34 2.89 7.41 -9.58
CA MET A 34 3.87 8.41 -9.18
C MET A 34 4.23 8.28 -7.69
N ALA A 35 3.23 8.19 -6.82
CA ALA A 35 3.45 8.08 -5.37
C ALA A 35 4.07 6.72 -4.95
N VAL A 36 3.76 5.62 -5.65
CA VAL A 36 4.36 4.29 -5.40
C VAL A 36 5.83 4.28 -5.86
N ILE A 37 6.12 4.80 -7.05
CA ILE A 37 7.49 4.92 -7.55
C ILE A 37 8.33 5.76 -6.58
N ASP A 38 7.82 6.94 -6.17
CA ASP A 38 8.50 7.82 -5.23
C ASP A 38 8.82 7.12 -3.89
N GLY A 39 7.87 6.32 -3.36
CA GLY A 39 8.08 5.57 -2.12
C GLY A 39 9.13 4.46 -2.23
N THR A 40 9.42 3.96 -3.42
CA THR A 40 10.35 2.83 -3.64
C THR A 40 11.71 3.26 -4.21
N VAL A 41 11.73 4.34 -5.00
CA VAL A 41 12.95 4.86 -5.66
C VAL A 41 13.99 5.37 -4.66
N VAL A 42 13.53 5.95 -3.54
CA VAL A 42 14.40 6.55 -2.51
C VAL A 42 15.31 5.50 -1.86
N ASN A 43 14.88 4.24 -1.77
CA ASN A 43 15.73 3.17 -1.24
C ASN A 43 17.04 3.02 -2.03
N ILE A 44 16.99 3.17 -3.34
CA ILE A 44 18.17 3.08 -4.22
C ILE A 44 19.06 4.33 -4.10
N ALA A 45 18.45 5.49 -3.85
CA ALA A 45 19.18 6.76 -3.71
C ALA A 45 19.84 6.93 -2.33
N LEU A 46 19.46 6.11 -1.34
CA LEU A 46 19.89 6.25 0.05
C LEU A 46 21.43 6.31 0.22
N PRO A 47 22.24 5.41 -0.40
CA PRO A 47 23.71 5.49 -0.29
C PRO A 47 24.28 6.78 -0.87
N SER A 48 23.68 7.33 -1.93
CA SER A 48 24.11 8.58 -2.54
C SER A 48 23.73 9.79 -1.67
N MET A 49 22.56 9.77 -1.01
CA MET A 49 22.15 10.78 -0.03
C MET A 49 23.03 10.77 1.21
N THR A 50 23.35 9.59 1.76
CA THR A 50 24.26 9.39 2.90
C THR A 50 25.62 10.04 2.63
N ARG A 51 26.18 9.81 1.44
CA ARG A 51 27.44 10.45 1.03
C ARG A 51 27.32 11.95 0.82
N PHE A 52 26.23 12.41 0.21
CA PHE A 52 26.04 13.83 -0.10
C PHE A 52 25.88 14.69 1.16
N PHE A 53 25.10 14.21 2.13
CA PHE A 53 24.88 14.92 3.39
C PHE A 53 25.96 14.65 4.44
N ALA A 54 26.90 13.72 4.18
CA ALA A 54 27.96 13.30 5.11
C ALA A 54 27.41 12.87 6.49
N VAL A 55 26.35 12.05 6.48
CA VAL A 55 25.66 11.51 7.67
C VAL A 55 25.73 10.00 7.72
N ASP A 56 25.34 9.40 8.85
CA ASP A 56 25.23 7.94 8.97
C ASP A 56 24.01 7.40 8.20
N LEU A 57 24.08 6.11 7.86
CA LEU A 57 22.98 5.44 7.15
C LEU A 57 21.67 5.48 7.97
N SER A 58 21.74 5.32 9.28
CA SER A 58 20.60 5.40 10.21
C SER A 58 19.89 6.76 10.15
N ASP A 59 20.64 7.86 9.99
CA ASP A 59 20.07 9.19 9.88
C ASP A 59 19.39 9.38 8.52
N SER A 60 20.03 8.93 7.43
CA SER A 60 19.47 9.05 6.09
C SER A 60 18.23 8.18 5.87
N GLN A 61 18.06 7.06 6.58
CA GLN A 61 16.86 6.22 6.57
C GLN A 61 15.59 6.99 7.00
N TRP A 62 15.73 8.04 7.80
CA TRP A 62 14.60 8.90 8.16
C TRP A 62 13.92 9.56 6.97
N THR A 63 14.63 9.72 5.84
CA THR A 63 14.04 10.19 4.58
C THR A 63 12.90 9.29 4.09
N ILE A 64 13.05 7.98 4.26
CA ILE A 64 12.03 6.98 3.90
C ILE A 64 11.00 6.85 5.02
N THR A 65 11.48 6.72 6.25
CA THR A 65 10.64 6.46 7.43
C THR A 65 9.66 7.59 7.69
N ALA A 66 10.09 8.85 7.61
CA ALA A 66 9.23 10.02 7.82
C ALA A 66 8.07 10.07 6.80
N TYR A 67 8.34 9.78 5.53
CA TYR A 67 7.33 9.70 4.49
C TYR A 67 6.31 8.58 4.77
N LEU A 68 6.77 7.37 5.07
CA LEU A 68 5.91 6.21 5.32
C LEU A 68 5.06 6.38 6.58
N ILE A 69 5.65 6.89 7.68
CA ILE A 69 4.95 7.21 8.92
C ILE A 69 3.83 8.21 8.63
N THR A 70 4.16 9.34 8.02
CA THR A 70 3.19 10.40 7.73
C THR A 70 2.09 9.91 6.82
N MET A 71 2.44 9.22 5.73
CA MET A 71 1.47 8.66 4.80
C MET A 71 0.52 7.71 5.52
N THR A 72 1.03 6.73 6.27
CA THR A 72 0.21 5.71 6.92
C THR A 72 -0.69 6.30 8.00
N SER A 73 -0.17 7.22 8.82
CA SER A 73 -0.89 7.85 9.91
C SER A 73 -2.04 8.76 9.45
N LEU A 74 -1.91 9.37 8.27
CA LEU A 74 -2.89 10.32 7.74
C LEU A 74 -3.93 9.70 6.80
N LEU A 75 -3.78 8.43 6.40
CA LEU A 75 -4.70 7.77 5.47
C LEU A 75 -6.17 7.85 5.90
N LEU A 76 -6.47 7.46 7.15
CA LEU A 76 -7.84 7.47 7.68
C LEU A 76 -8.34 8.89 7.94
N VAL A 77 -7.46 9.78 8.41
CA VAL A 77 -7.78 11.21 8.62
C VAL A 77 -8.25 11.85 7.32
N PHE A 78 -7.46 11.70 6.24
CA PHE A 78 -7.84 12.26 4.95
C PHE A 78 -9.00 11.55 4.27
N GLY A 79 -9.19 10.27 4.55
CA GLY A 79 -10.41 9.57 4.18
C GLY A 79 -11.64 10.26 4.74
N LYS A 80 -11.63 10.55 6.04
CA LYS A 80 -12.73 11.26 6.72
C LYS A 80 -12.87 12.70 6.25
N VAL A 81 -11.78 13.46 6.16
CA VAL A 81 -11.77 14.84 5.65
C VAL A 81 -12.39 14.91 4.25
N SER A 82 -12.17 13.90 3.40
CA SER A 82 -12.72 13.87 2.04
C SER A 82 -14.24 13.80 1.98
N GLU A 83 -14.91 13.30 3.01
CA GLU A 83 -16.38 13.26 3.10
C GLU A 83 -16.98 14.66 3.29
N TYR A 84 -16.20 15.59 3.87
CA TYR A 84 -16.62 16.97 4.11
C TYR A 84 -16.19 17.93 3.01
N VAL A 85 -14.91 17.87 2.64
CA VAL A 85 -14.31 18.80 1.63
C VAL A 85 -14.69 18.38 0.21
N GLY A 86 -14.95 17.10 -0.01
CA GLY A 86 -15.15 16.46 -1.32
C GLY A 86 -13.90 15.68 -1.76
N ARG A 87 -14.13 14.47 -2.27
CA ARG A 87 -13.06 13.53 -2.69
C ARG A 87 -12.21 14.10 -3.80
N ALA A 88 -12.86 14.66 -4.83
CA ALA A 88 -12.17 15.24 -5.98
C ALA A 88 -11.28 16.43 -5.58
N ARG A 89 -11.78 17.31 -4.70
CA ARG A 89 -11.01 18.47 -4.23
C ARG A 89 -9.81 18.05 -3.40
N LEU A 90 -10.00 17.12 -2.46
CA LEU A 90 -8.91 16.68 -1.59
C LEU A 90 -7.85 15.92 -2.39
N PHE A 91 -8.27 15.11 -3.38
CA PHE A 91 -7.34 14.45 -4.29
C PHE A 91 -6.52 15.44 -5.11
N PHE A 92 -7.17 16.50 -5.63
CA PHE A 92 -6.51 17.58 -6.36
C PHE A 92 -5.48 18.30 -5.50
N VAL A 93 -5.83 18.67 -4.26
CA VAL A 93 -4.89 19.24 -3.28
C VAL A 93 -3.73 18.30 -3.01
N GLY A 94 -4.00 17.01 -2.89
CA GLY A 94 -2.98 15.96 -2.72
C GLY A 94 -1.96 15.96 -3.86
N ILE A 95 -2.39 16.06 -5.13
CA ILE A 95 -1.47 16.17 -6.28
C ILE A 95 -0.59 17.41 -6.16
N ILE A 96 -1.17 18.55 -5.81
CA ILE A 96 -0.43 19.84 -5.67
C ILE A 96 0.62 19.71 -4.55
N ILE A 97 0.22 19.24 -3.36
CA ILE A 97 1.13 19.10 -2.22
C ILE A 97 2.25 18.11 -2.55
N PHE A 98 1.92 16.97 -3.13
CA PHE A 98 2.91 15.96 -3.51
C PHE A 98 3.93 16.50 -4.53
N THR A 99 3.46 17.22 -5.56
CA THR A 99 4.32 17.79 -6.59
C THR A 99 5.21 18.92 -6.06
N ALA A 100 4.64 19.84 -5.25
CA ALA A 100 5.37 20.94 -4.67
C ALA A 100 6.44 20.45 -3.66
N SER A 101 6.09 19.48 -2.82
CA SER A 101 7.04 18.90 -1.87
C SER A 101 8.12 18.05 -2.57
N SER A 102 7.80 17.39 -3.71
CA SER A 102 8.82 16.76 -4.55
C SER A 102 9.86 17.78 -5.05
N LEU A 103 9.41 18.93 -5.53
CA LEU A 103 10.33 20.02 -5.92
C LEU A 103 11.21 20.44 -4.74
N ALA A 104 10.61 20.64 -3.58
CA ALA A 104 11.33 21.02 -2.36
C ALA A 104 12.34 19.95 -1.91
N CYS A 105 11.98 18.65 -1.98
CA CYS A 105 12.90 17.54 -1.70
C CYS A 105 14.12 17.56 -2.62
N GLY A 106 13.92 17.77 -3.92
CA GLY A 106 15.03 17.82 -4.88
C GLY A 106 15.94 19.05 -4.73
N LEU A 107 15.42 20.14 -4.14
CA LEU A 107 16.18 21.37 -3.87
C LEU A 107 16.80 21.42 -2.46
N SER A 108 16.56 20.42 -1.61
CA SER A 108 17.07 20.41 -0.24
C SER A 108 18.60 20.38 -0.18
N THR A 109 19.17 21.20 0.69
CA THR A 109 20.60 21.35 0.91
C THR A 109 21.11 20.63 2.16
N GLY A 110 20.18 20.25 3.06
CA GLY A 110 20.45 19.53 4.30
C GLY A 110 19.48 18.39 4.55
N LEU A 111 19.93 17.35 5.30
CA LEU A 111 19.09 16.20 5.63
C LEU A 111 17.83 16.56 6.44
N PRO A 112 17.87 17.44 7.47
CA PRO A 112 16.66 17.84 8.20
C PRO A 112 15.61 18.52 7.31
N GLU A 113 16.05 19.31 6.36
CA GLU A 113 15.19 19.97 5.37
C GLU A 113 14.52 18.92 4.45
N LEU A 114 15.29 17.96 3.95
CA LEU A 114 14.77 16.85 3.15
C LEU A 114 13.75 16.04 3.94
N ILE A 115 14.01 15.70 5.20
CA ILE A 115 13.08 14.96 6.06
C ILE A 115 11.77 15.76 6.25
N LEU A 116 11.85 17.07 6.49
CA LEU A 116 10.66 17.93 6.61
C LEU A 116 9.80 17.90 5.34
N PHE A 117 10.43 18.04 4.18
CA PHE A 117 9.71 17.98 2.90
C PHE A 117 9.15 16.58 2.61
N ARG A 118 9.80 15.52 3.06
CA ARG A 118 9.28 14.14 3.00
C ARG A 118 8.03 13.94 3.87
N VAL A 119 7.96 14.59 5.04
CA VAL A 119 6.73 14.63 5.85
C VAL A 119 5.59 15.28 5.06
N ILE A 120 5.82 16.44 4.45
CA ILE A 120 4.79 17.14 3.67
C ILE A 120 4.38 16.31 2.44
N GLN A 121 5.33 15.68 1.78
CA GLN A 121 5.09 14.80 0.62
C GLN A 121 4.28 13.56 1.03
N GLY A 122 4.58 12.98 2.21
CA GLY A 122 3.82 11.88 2.80
C GLY A 122 2.36 12.24 3.07
N ALA A 123 2.08 13.48 3.50
CA ALA A 123 0.71 13.96 3.64
C ALA A 123 0.00 14.06 2.27
N GLY A 124 0.67 14.57 1.23
CA GLY A 124 0.15 14.54 -0.14
C GLY A 124 -0.16 13.13 -0.63
N ALA A 125 0.77 12.19 -0.43
CA ALA A 125 0.57 10.78 -0.77
C ALA A 125 -0.62 10.17 -0.02
N ALA A 126 -0.78 10.47 1.28
CA ALA A 126 -1.92 10.00 2.07
C ALA A 126 -3.26 10.46 1.48
N MET A 127 -3.36 11.71 1.00
CA MET A 127 -4.55 12.21 0.29
C MET A 127 -4.81 11.41 -0.99
N LEU A 128 -3.78 11.10 -1.76
CA LEU A 128 -3.93 10.34 -3.00
C LEU A 128 -4.38 8.89 -2.73
N PHE A 129 -3.72 8.19 -1.82
CA PHE A 129 -4.03 6.78 -1.54
C PHE A 129 -5.38 6.60 -0.82
N SER A 130 -5.72 7.46 0.13
CA SER A 130 -6.96 7.34 0.90
C SER A 130 -8.23 7.45 0.04
N ILE A 131 -8.15 8.20 -1.06
CA ILE A 131 -9.31 8.55 -1.88
C ILE A 131 -9.33 7.79 -3.22
N SER A 132 -8.21 7.23 -3.65
CA SER A 132 -8.04 6.62 -4.98
C SER A 132 -9.12 5.58 -5.31
N SER A 133 -9.31 4.60 -4.43
CA SER A 133 -10.32 3.55 -4.62
C SER A 133 -11.74 4.13 -4.62
N ALA A 134 -12.02 5.11 -3.75
CA ALA A 134 -13.32 5.76 -3.65
C ALA A 134 -13.67 6.55 -4.92
N LEU A 135 -12.72 7.30 -5.49
CA LEU A 135 -12.92 8.02 -6.74
C LEU A 135 -13.17 7.07 -7.91
N ILE A 136 -12.34 6.03 -8.06
CA ILE A 136 -12.53 5.01 -9.10
C ILE A 136 -13.92 4.39 -8.96
N PHE A 137 -14.30 3.98 -7.74
CA PHE A 137 -15.55 3.29 -7.49
C PHE A 137 -16.77 4.19 -7.74
N ALA A 138 -16.71 5.48 -7.36
CA ALA A 138 -17.78 6.46 -7.55
C ALA A 138 -17.99 6.83 -9.04
N THR A 139 -16.90 6.86 -9.82
CA THR A 139 -16.95 7.31 -11.24
C THR A 139 -17.05 6.16 -12.23
N THR A 140 -17.02 4.90 -11.77
CA THR A 140 -17.09 3.71 -12.63
C THR A 140 -18.47 3.04 -12.52
N PRO A 141 -19.11 2.65 -13.66
CA PRO A 141 -20.35 1.90 -13.63
C PRO A 141 -20.20 0.58 -12.84
N PRO A 142 -21.26 0.11 -12.16
CA PRO A 142 -21.19 -1.10 -11.33
C PRO A 142 -20.61 -2.33 -12.06
N ALA A 143 -20.93 -2.49 -13.34
CA ALA A 143 -20.47 -3.62 -14.16
C ALA A 143 -18.96 -3.59 -14.52
N GLU A 144 -18.25 -2.49 -14.24
CA GLU A 144 -16.84 -2.31 -14.59
C GLU A 144 -15.95 -2.04 -13.36
N ARG A 145 -16.54 -2.00 -12.15
CA ARG A 145 -15.81 -1.61 -10.91
C ARG A 145 -14.67 -2.54 -10.57
N GLY A 146 -14.90 -3.86 -10.65
CA GLY A 146 -13.86 -4.84 -10.40
C GLY A 146 -12.69 -4.71 -11.35
N ARG A 147 -12.98 -4.50 -12.65
CA ARG A 147 -11.93 -4.25 -13.65
C ARG A 147 -11.14 -2.98 -13.36
N ALA A 148 -11.81 -1.89 -12.98
CA ALA A 148 -11.16 -0.63 -12.61
C ALA A 148 -10.30 -0.76 -11.36
N MET A 149 -10.76 -1.50 -10.35
CA MET A 149 -9.97 -1.84 -9.16
C MET A 149 -8.79 -2.76 -9.49
N GLY A 150 -8.94 -3.62 -10.50
CA GLY A 150 -7.85 -4.43 -11.05
C GLY A 150 -6.73 -3.58 -11.66
N TYR A 151 -7.08 -2.52 -12.41
CA TYR A 151 -6.07 -1.57 -12.92
C TYR A 151 -5.35 -0.85 -11.80
N LEU A 152 -6.04 -0.49 -10.70
CA LEU A 152 -5.38 0.12 -9.53
C LEU A 152 -4.38 -0.85 -8.89
N GLY A 153 -4.75 -2.11 -8.72
CA GLY A 153 -3.84 -3.15 -8.21
C GLY A 153 -2.62 -3.35 -9.11
N ALA A 154 -2.83 -3.43 -10.41
CA ALA A 154 -1.76 -3.53 -11.41
C ALA A 154 -0.82 -2.30 -11.36
N THR A 155 -1.37 -1.11 -11.19
CA THR A 155 -0.61 0.13 -11.09
C THR A 155 0.32 0.13 -9.87
N VAL A 156 -0.16 -0.32 -8.72
CA VAL A 156 0.68 -0.45 -7.51
C VAL A 156 1.80 -1.45 -7.74
N ALA A 157 1.51 -2.59 -8.39
CA ALA A 157 2.52 -3.59 -8.71
C ALA A 157 3.60 -3.05 -9.66
N ILE A 158 3.20 -2.36 -10.74
CA ILE A 158 4.13 -1.72 -11.67
C ILE A 158 5.01 -0.71 -10.95
N GLY A 159 4.42 0.17 -10.14
CA GLY A 159 5.15 1.21 -9.43
C GLY A 159 6.19 0.66 -8.46
N SER A 160 5.85 -0.42 -7.74
CA SER A 160 6.78 -1.07 -6.79
C SER A 160 8.03 -1.63 -7.46
N ILE A 161 7.94 -2.00 -8.74
CA ILE A 161 9.06 -2.54 -9.51
C ILE A 161 9.78 -1.46 -10.28
N ALA A 162 9.02 -0.56 -10.91
CA ALA A 162 9.59 0.51 -11.72
C ALA A 162 10.46 1.44 -10.87
N GLY A 163 10.12 1.61 -9.57
CA GLY A 163 10.88 2.48 -8.66
C GLY A 163 12.37 2.15 -8.60
N PRO A 164 12.78 0.94 -8.19
CA PRO A 164 14.19 0.56 -8.17
C PRO A 164 14.89 0.66 -9.53
N ILE A 165 14.22 0.28 -10.62
CA ILE A 165 14.80 0.32 -11.98
C ILE A 165 15.04 1.77 -12.42
N VAL A 166 14.00 2.60 -12.33
CA VAL A 166 14.06 4.03 -12.68
C VAL A 166 15.04 4.74 -11.75
N GLY A 167 15.00 4.41 -10.44
CA GLY A 167 15.88 4.98 -9.44
C GLY A 167 17.36 4.72 -9.72
N GLY A 168 17.72 3.48 -10.00
CA GLY A 168 19.09 3.13 -10.32
C GLY A 168 19.63 3.94 -11.52
N PHE A 169 18.87 3.94 -12.62
CA PHE A 169 19.26 4.69 -13.83
C PHE A 169 19.35 6.20 -13.58
N VAL A 170 18.40 6.79 -12.87
CA VAL A 170 18.34 8.23 -12.59
C VAL A 170 19.45 8.65 -11.65
N VAL A 171 19.68 7.90 -10.56
CA VAL A 171 20.74 8.21 -9.59
C VAL A 171 22.14 8.13 -10.22
N ASP A 172 22.38 7.11 -11.03
CA ASP A 172 23.69 6.90 -11.68
C ASP A 172 23.98 7.96 -12.76
N SER A 173 22.97 8.42 -13.49
CA SER A 173 23.15 9.33 -14.63
C SER A 173 23.03 10.82 -14.27
N LEU A 174 22.14 11.18 -13.34
CA LEU A 174 21.77 12.58 -13.05
C LEU A 174 21.98 12.99 -11.59
N GLY A 175 22.02 12.02 -10.67
CA GLY A 175 22.12 12.26 -9.24
C GLY A 175 20.79 12.03 -8.50
N TRP A 176 20.89 11.92 -7.15
CA TRP A 176 19.76 11.55 -6.31
C TRP A 176 18.61 12.56 -6.32
N GLN A 177 18.86 13.84 -6.55
CA GLN A 177 17.86 14.90 -6.58
C GLN A 177 16.80 14.67 -7.68
N TYR A 178 17.23 14.08 -8.79
CA TYR A 178 16.39 13.88 -9.97
C TYR A 178 15.31 12.81 -9.76
N ILE A 179 15.44 11.92 -8.74
CA ILE A 179 14.34 11.01 -8.38
C ILE A 179 13.09 11.77 -7.92
N PHE A 180 13.27 12.96 -7.34
CA PHE A 180 12.18 13.85 -6.96
C PHE A 180 11.74 14.73 -8.13
N PHE A 181 12.68 15.24 -8.93
CA PHE A 181 12.35 16.12 -10.05
C PHE A 181 11.53 15.43 -11.15
N ILE A 182 11.63 14.11 -11.31
CA ILE A 182 10.81 13.33 -12.25
C ILE A 182 9.30 13.45 -11.95
N ASN A 183 8.92 13.68 -10.69
CA ASN A 183 7.53 13.86 -10.27
C ASN A 183 6.95 15.21 -10.73
N ILE A 184 7.79 16.21 -11.04
CA ILE A 184 7.33 17.57 -11.34
C ILE A 184 6.61 17.64 -12.68
N PRO A 185 7.18 17.21 -13.82
CA PRO A 185 6.47 17.24 -15.10
C PRO A 185 5.20 16.37 -15.06
N ILE A 186 5.24 15.21 -14.40
CA ILE A 186 4.09 14.34 -14.24
C ILE A 186 3.01 15.05 -13.41
N GLY A 187 3.40 15.65 -12.28
CA GLY A 187 2.50 16.36 -11.38
C GLY A 187 1.84 17.57 -12.04
N ILE A 188 2.57 18.37 -12.83
CA ILE A 188 2.02 19.51 -13.59
C ILE A 188 0.95 19.02 -14.59
N LEU A 189 1.23 17.94 -15.33
CA LEU A 189 0.26 17.36 -16.24
C LEU A 189 -0.96 16.83 -15.51
N LEU A 190 -0.78 16.19 -14.36
CA LEU A 190 -1.86 15.71 -13.50
C LEU A 190 -2.71 16.84 -12.94
N ILE A 191 -2.09 17.95 -12.49
CA ILE A 191 -2.79 19.15 -12.01
C ILE A 191 -3.67 19.74 -13.13
N ALA A 192 -3.11 19.89 -14.34
CA ALA A 192 -3.86 20.38 -15.49
C ALA A 192 -5.02 19.45 -15.87
N ALA A 193 -4.77 18.15 -15.94
CA ALA A 193 -5.79 17.15 -16.24
C ALA A 193 -6.88 17.09 -15.15
N ALA A 194 -6.50 17.12 -13.88
CA ALA A 194 -7.44 17.08 -12.77
C ALA A 194 -8.30 18.36 -12.71
N ALA A 195 -7.75 19.52 -12.98
CA ALA A 195 -8.50 20.79 -13.06
C ALA A 195 -9.56 20.73 -14.19
N ALA A 196 -9.25 20.07 -15.31
CA ALA A 196 -10.15 19.94 -16.44
C ALA A 196 -11.23 18.87 -16.26
N TYR A 197 -10.87 17.69 -15.74
CA TYR A 197 -11.69 16.47 -15.79
C TYR A 197 -12.16 15.94 -14.43
N LEU A 198 -11.51 16.31 -13.31
CA LEU A 198 -11.85 15.81 -11.98
C LEU A 198 -13.03 16.58 -11.39
N ARG A 199 -14.16 16.55 -12.08
CA ARG A 199 -15.44 17.12 -11.64
C ARG A 199 -16.37 15.99 -11.27
N VAL A 200 -16.47 15.71 -9.97
CA VAL A 200 -17.35 14.68 -9.42
C VAL A 200 -18.41 15.37 -8.59
N ASP A 201 -19.68 15.14 -8.95
CA ASP A 201 -20.82 15.58 -8.11
C ASP A 201 -20.82 14.74 -6.84
N GLU A 202 -20.60 15.39 -5.71
CA GLU A 202 -20.49 14.76 -4.41
C GLU A 202 -21.50 15.36 -3.44
N ASN A 203 -22.31 14.50 -2.82
CA ASN A 203 -23.07 14.87 -1.65
C ASN A 203 -22.10 15.08 -0.50
N ARG A 204 -21.95 16.33 -0.07
CA ARG A 204 -21.08 16.69 1.05
C ARG A 204 -21.87 16.67 2.35
N THR A 205 -21.24 16.20 3.40
CA THR A 205 -21.81 16.31 4.74
C THR A 205 -21.75 17.76 5.19
N ALA A 206 -22.87 18.35 5.64
CA ALA A 206 -23.01 19.80 5.83
C ALA A 206 -22.23 20.37 7.01
N SER A 207 -21.73 19.59 7.96
CA SER A 207 -21.01 20.06 9.15
C SER A 207 -19.67 19.35 9.33
N LEU A 208 -18.59 20.15 9.33
CA LEU A 208 -17.24 19.66 9.62
C LEU A 208 -17.10 19.43 11.14
N SER A 209 -17.25 18.19 11.59
CA SER A 209 -16.86 17.77 12.93
C SER A 209 -15.69 16.80 12.84
N LEU A 210 -14.46 17.34 12.74
CA LEU A 210 -13.26 16.51 12.73
C LEU A 210 -12.94 16.07 14.17
N ASP A 211 -12.83 14.78 14.36
CA ASP A 211 -12.39 14.21 15.65
C ASP A 211 -10.87 14.36 15.79
N TRP A 212 -10.44 15.48 16.39
CA TRP A 212 -9.03 15.75 16.64
C TRP A 212 -8.41 14.78 17.65
N HIS A 213 -9.15 14.32 18.65
CA HIS A 213 -8.65 13.39 19.66
C HIS A 213 -8.45 11.99 19.08
N GLY A 214 -9.44 11.48 18.33
CA GLY A 214 -9.30 10.22 17.62
C GLY A 214 -8.19 10.27 16.57
N SER A 215 -8.10 11.35 15.79
CA SER A 215 -7.02 11.57 14.80
C SER A 215 -5.65 11.56 15.46
N THR A 216 -5.46 12.28 16.58
CA THR A 216 -4.18 12.32 17.30
C THR A 216 -3.82 10.96 17.89
N ALA A 217 -4.76 10.29 18.53
CA ALA A 217 -4.53 8.94 19.08
C ALA A 217 -4.11 7.96 17.98
N MET A 218 -4.74 8.01 16.82
CA MET A 218 -4.42 7.15 15.69
C MET A 218 -3.04 7.47 15.10
N ILE A 219 -2.68 8.75 14.95
CA ILE A 219 -1.35 9.16 14.49
C ILE A 219 -0.29 8.64 15.46
N VAL A 220 -0.46 8.85 16.77
CA VAL A 220 0.47 8.35 17.79
C VAL A 220 0.57 6.83 17.73
N MET A 221 -0.54 6.13 17.55
CA MET A 221 -0.57 4.66 17.41
C MET A 221 0.28 4.19 16.22
N PHE A 222 0.07 4.74 15.02
CA PHE A 222 0.82 4.31 13.83
C PHE A 222 2.29 4.72 13.88
N VAL A 223 2.60 5.94 14.32
CA VAL A 223 3.97 6.42 14.48
C VAL A 223 4.75 5.49 15.42
N SER A 224 4.21 5.23 16.61
CA SER A 224 4.88 4.38 17.60
C SER A 224 4.93 2.91 17.16
N LEU A 225 3.92 2.41 16.43
CA LEU A 225 3.93 1.07 15.85
C LEU A 225 5.07 0.91 14.83
N ILE A 226 5.19 1.85 13.88
CA ILE A 226 6.21 1.77 12.83
C ILE A 226 7.61 1.89 13.43
N ILE A 227 7.80 2.74 14.45
CA ILE A 227 9.07 2.83 15.18
C ILE A 227 9.38 1.50 15.90
N ALA A 228 8.39 0.88 16.55
CA ALA A 228 8.57 -0.42 17.21
C ALA A 228 8.96 -1.51 16.20
N LEU A 229 8.24 -1.59 15.09
CA LEU A 229 8.47 -2.59 14.04
C LEU A 229 9.82 -2.38 13.33
N GLY A 230 10.19 -1.13 13.05
CA GLY A 230 11.49 -0.78 12.47
C GLY A 230 12.64 -1.21 13.39
N ASN A 231 12.57 -0.86 14.66
CA ASN A 231 13.58 -1.28 15.65
C ASN A 231 13.73 -2.80 15.76
N LEU A 232 12.61 -3.53 15.76
CA LEU A 232 12.64 -5.00 15.77
C LEU A 232 13.27 -5.58 14.50
N ALA A 233 13.00 -4.99 13.34
CA ALA A 233 13.57 -5.41 12.07
C ALA A 233 15.09 -5.16 12.00
N ASP A 234 15.53 -3.97 12.42
CA ASP A 234 16.93 -3.55 12.33
C ASP A 234 17.84 -4.31 13.32
N THR A 235 17.35 -4.56 14.54
CA THR A 235 18.16 -5.20 15.58
C THR A 235 18.02 -6.72 15.65
N GLY A 236 17.00 -7.28 14.98
CA GLY A 236 16.66 -8.71 15.05
C GLY A 236 16.25 -9.18 16.46
N GLY A 237 16.10 -8.25 17.43
CA GLY A 237 15.83 -8.53 18.82
C GLY A 237 14.94 -7.50 19.52
N ILE A 238 14.50 -7.84 20.73
CA ILE A 238 13.63 -6.98 21.54
C ILE A 238 14.48 -5.93 22.26
N THR A 239 14.41 -4.68 21.83
CA THR A 239 15.08 -3.55 22.45
C THR A 239 14.16 -2.78 23.40
N PRO A 240 14.69 -2.01 24.38
CA PRO A 240 13.88 -1.12 25.20
C PRO A 240 13.05 -0.13 24.37
N THR A 241 13.60 0.39 23.26
CA THR A 241 12.90 1.27 22.34
C THR A 241 11.70 0.58 21.69
N ALA A 242 11.86 -0.67 21.23
CA ALA A 242 10.78 -1.45 20.65
C ALA A 242 9.66 -1.75 21.67
N ILE A 243 10.02 -2.05 22.93
CA ILE A 243 9.04 -2.29 24.01
C ILE A 243 8.27 -1.01 24.31
N ILE A 244 8.96 0.11 24.52
CA ILE A 244 8.35 1.39 24.89
C ILE A 244 7.42 1.87 23.75
N SER A 245 7.91 1.89 22.52
CA SER A 245 7.12 2.33 21.37
C SER A 245 5.95 1.37 21.07
N GLY A 246 6.12 0.06 21.25
CA GLY A 246 5.05 -0.91 21.17
C GLY A 246 3.99 -0.71 22.27
N ALA A 247 4.40 -0.46 23.51
CA ALA A 247 3.48 -0.15 24.61
C ALA A 247 2.71 1.16 24.36
N VAL A 248 3.38 2.20 23.89
CA VAL A 248 2.74 3.47 23.50
C VAL A 248 1.70 3.23 22.39
N SER A 249 2.03 2.42 21.39
CA SER A 249 1.09 2.06 20.31
C SER A 249 -0.15 1.35 20.83
N LEU A 250 0.01 0.36 21.73
CA LEU A 250 -1.12 -0.37 22.32
C LEU A 250 -2.00 0.52 23.18
N ILE A 251 -1.39 1.41 23.99
CA ILE A 251 -2.12 2.39 24.79
C ILE A 251 -2.90 3.36 23.90
N ALA A 252 -2.25 3.89 22.85
CA ALA A 252 -2.89 4.78 21.90
C ALA A 252 -4.05 4.10 21.17
N LEU A 253 -3.90 2.82 20.79
CA LEU A 253 -4.98 2.01 20.21
C LEU A 253 -6.16 1.85 21.18
N ALA A 254 -5.89 1.54 22.44
CA ALA A 254 -6.93 1.39 23.44
C ALA A 254 -7.68 2.72 23.70
N LEU A 255 -6.95 3.83 23.76
CA LEU A 255 -7.52 5.17 23.88
C LEU A 255 -8.34 5.54 22.63
N PHE A 256 -7.85 5.25 21.44
CA PHE A 256 -8.56 5.43 20.17
C PHE A 256 -9.90 4.67 20.18
N ILE A 257 -9.88 3.35 20.43
CA ILE A 257 -11.08 2.52 20.46
C ILE A 257 -12.08 3.03 21.52
N ARG A 258 -11.59 3.41 22.72
CA ARG A 258 -12.45 3.94 23.78
C ARG A 258 -13.10 5.27 23.40
N HIS A 259 -12.34 6.14 22.73
CA HIS A 259 -12.80 7.46 22.28
C HIS A 259 -13.83 7.32 21.15
N GLU A 260 -13.50 6.55 20.09
CA GLU A 260 -14.38 6.33 18.93
C GLU A 260 -15.76 5.76 19.31
N ARG A 261 -15.80 4.84 20.29
CA ARG A 261 -17.09 4.28 20.80
C ARG A 261 -17.99 5.31 21.47
N ARG A 262 -17.48 6.49 21.83
CA ARG A 262 -18.21 7.54 22.58
C ARG A 262 -18.36 8.83 21.79
N CYS A 263 -17.60 8.99 20.73
CA CYS A 263 -17.61 10.19 19.90
C CYS A 263 -18.89 10.25 19.04
N PRO A 264 -19.65 11.35 19.05
CA PRO A 264 -20.84 11.49 18.21
C PRO A 264 -20.54 11.52 16.70
N ALA A 265 -19.36 12.00 16.33
CA ALA A 265 -18.89 12.04 14.94
C ALA A 265 -17.51 11.38 14.84
N PRO A 266 -17.43 10.04 14.91
CA PRO A 266 -16.15 9.33 14.97
C PRO A 266 -15.37 9.47 13.67
N LEU A 267 -14.04 9.42 13.78
CA LEU A 267 -13.13 9.34 12.64
C LEU A 267 -13.37 8.05 11.84
N LEU A 268 -13.57 6.97 12.56
CA LEU A 268 -13.86 5.64 12.03
C LEU A 268 -15.01 5.02 12.81
N ASP A 269 -16.16 4.88 12.17
CA ASP A 269 -17.27 4.16 12.77
C ASP A 269 -16.89 2.69 12.97
N LEU A 270 -16.56 2.33 14.22
CA LEU A 270 -16.16 0.96 14.55
C LEU A 270 -17.26 -0.07 14.33
N SER A 271 -18.52 0.36 14.17
CA SER A 271 -19.64 -0.54 13.89
C SER A 271 -19.50 -1.24 12.54
N VAL A 272 -18.79 -0.61 11.57
CA VAL A 272 -18.55 -1.23 10.25
C VAL A 272 -17.78 -2.54 10.36
N PHE A 273 -16.95 -2.71 11.40
CA PHE A 273 -16.22 -3.95 11.65
C PHE A 273 -17.08 -5.06 12.27
N SER A 274 -18.29 -4.75 12.70
CA SER A 274 -19.25 -5.79 13.12
C SER A 274 -19.85 -6.55 11.94
N TYR A 275 -19.80 -5.96 10.74
CA TYR A 275 -20.25 -6.60 9.51
C TYR A 275 -19.18 -7.51 8.95
N GLY A 276 -19.39 -8.83 8.99
CA GLY A 276 -18.42 -9.81 8.46
C GLY A 276 -18.07 -9.58 6.98
N ALA A 277 -19.04 -9.08 6.19
CA ALA A 277 -18.84 -8.72 4.79
C ALA A 277 -17.78 -7.61 4.57
N PHE A 278 -17.53 -6.77 5.58
CA PHE A 278 -16.46 -5.76 5.57
C PHE A 278 -15.20 -6.25 6.28
N LEU A 279 -15.35 -6.78 7.51
CA LEU A 279 -14.24 -7.16 8.37
C LEU A 279 -13.34 -8.25 7.75
N PHE A 280 -13.95 -9.36 7.28
CA PHE A 280 -13.17 -10.49 6.77
C PHE A 280 -12.31 -10.14 5.55
N PRO A 281 -12.81 -9.40 4.53
CA PRO A 281 -11.98 -8.93 3.44
C PRO A 281 -10.87 -7.94 3.85
N VAL A 282 -11.10 -7.12 4.86
CA VAL A 282 -10.09 -6.18 5.39
C VAL A 282 -8.95 -6.94 6.06
N ILE A 283 -9.25 -7.93 6.93
CA ILE A 283 -8.23 -8.79 7.52
C ILE A 283 -7.52 -9.61 6.44
N ALA A 284 -8.25 -10.06 5.42
CA ALA A 284 -7.67 -10.79 4.30
C ALA A 284 -6.62 -9.95 3.54
N VAL A 285 -6.87 -8.66 3.28
CA VAL A 285 -5.87 -7.74 2.70
C VAL A 285 -4.63 -7.66 3.59
N LEU A 286 -4.81 -7.42 4.88
CA LEU A 286 -3.70 -7.30 5.83
C LEU A 286 -2.82 -8.55 5.80
N LEU A 287 -3.39 -9.73 5.99
CA LEU A 287 -2.62 -11.00 6.03
C LEU A 287 -1.97 -11.34 4.68
N ALA A 288 -2.65 -11.07 3.56
CA ALA A 288 -2.09 -11.30 2.24
C ALA A 288 -0.85 -10.43 1.98
N PHE A 289 -0.89 -9.15 2.43
CA PHE A 289 0.26 -8.26 2.33
C PHE A 289 1.37 -8.62 3.32
N VAL A 290 1.06 -9.12 4.51
CA VAL A 290 2.06 -9.71 5.43
C VAL A 290 2.82 -10.83 4.72
N ALA A 291 2.11 -11.82 4.16
CA ALA A 291 2.73 -12.95 3.48
C ALA A 291 3.60 -12.51 2.29
N ASN A 292 3.12 -11.55 1.48
CA ASN A 292 3.87 -11.02 0.34
C ASN A 292 5.15 -10.30 0.77
N PHE A 293 5.11 -9.48 1.81
CA PHE A 293 6.27 -8.70 2.25
C PHE A 293 7.28 -9.50 3.06
N MET A 294 6.89 -10.61 3.67
CA MET A 294 7.85 -11.60 4.17
C MET A 294 8.75 -12.12 3.04
N LEU A 295 8.17 -12.46 1.87
CA LEU A 295 8.95 -12.86 0.68
C LEU A 295 9.83 -11.71 0.17
N ALA A 296 9.30 -10.49 0.13
CA ALA A 296 10.03 -9.33 -0.38
C ALA A 296 11.31 -9.02 0.42
N VAL A 297 11.31 -9.30 1.73
CA VAL A 297 12.48 -9.11 2.61
C VAL A 297 13.44 -10.29 2.56
N VAL A 298 12.93 -11.51 2.70
CA VAL A 298 13.80 -12.70 2.84
C VAL A 298 14.37 -13.15 1.48
N GLY A 299 13.63 -12.90 0.40
CA GLY A 299 14.03 -13.33 -0.95
C GLY A 299 15.38 -12.80 -1.41
N PRO A 300 15.70 -11.50 -1.32
CA PRO A 300 17.02 -10.99 -1.70
C PRO A 300 18.16 -11.70 -0.97
N PHE A 301 18.09 -11.90 0.34
CA PHE A 301 19.12 -12.62 1.11
C PHE A 301 19.31 -14.07 0.61
N TYR A 302 18.21 -14.74 0.23
CA TYR A 302 18.28 -16.06 -0.35
C TYR A 302 18.98 -16.05 -1.72
N PHE A 303 18.60 -15.15 -2.62
CA PHE A 303 19.16 -15.12 -3.96
C PHE A 303 20.64 -14.71 -3.95
N GLU A 304 21.02 -13.75 -3.12
CA GLU A 304 22.41 -13.31 -3.01
C GLU A 304 23.26 -14.31 -2.21
N GLY A 305 22.80 -14.72 -1.02
CA GLY A 305 23.58 -15.59 -0.12
C GLY A 305 23.59 -17.07 -0.50
N VAL A 306 22.53 -17.60 -1.15
CA VAL A 306 22.42 -19.02 -1.50
C VAL A 306 22.72 -19.27 -2.97
N MET A 307 22.18 -18.42 -3.87
CA MET A 307 22.29 -18.61 -5.32
C MET A 307 23.47 -17.83 -5.92
N GLY A 308 24.09 -16.91 -5.17
CA GLY A 308 25.20 -16.09 -5.63
C GLY A 308 24.84 -15.06 -6.71
N TYR A 309 23.56 -14.64 -6.75
CA TYR A 309 23.07 -13.70 -7.76
C TYR A 309 23.41 -12.26 -7.42
N SER A 310 23.66 -11.47 -8.46
CA SER A 310 23.81 -10.03 -8.29
C SER A 310 22.45 -9.36 -7.99
N PRO A 311 22.45 -8.20 -7.33
CA PRO A 311 21.20 -7.45 -7.06
C PRO A 311 20.33 -7.21 -8.29
N SER A 312 20.93 -6.99 -9.47
CA SER A 312 20.20 -6.81 -10.73
C SER A 312 19.50 -8.10 -11.20
N GLN A 313 20.13 -9.25 -11.01
CA GLN A 313 19.52 -10.55 -11.31
C GLN A 313 18.35 -10.85 -10.35
N VAL A 314 18.53 -10.55 -9.06
CA VAL A 314 17.46 -10.63 -8.06
C VAL A 314 16.28 -9.78 -8.46
N GLY A 315 16.50 -8.51 -8.81
CA GLY A 315 15.47 -7.59 -9.31
C GLY A 315 14.71 -8.18 -10.50
N THR A 316 15.43 -8.79 -11.48
CA THR A 316 14.80 -9.41 -12.65
C THR A 316 13.88 -10.58 -12.29
N ILE A 317 14.26 -11.40 -11.31
CA ILE A 317 13.41 -12.51 -10.83
C ILE A 317 12.16 -11.98 -10.14
N PHE A 318 12.30 -10.94 -9.30
CA PHE A 318 11.17 -10.31 -8.62
C PHE A 318 10.19 -9.62 -9.58
N LEU A 319 10.60 -9.28 -10.82
CA LEU A 319 9.71 -8.75 -11.87
C LEU A 319 8.63 -9.74 -12.31
N VAL A 320 8.87 -11.03 -12.20
CA VAL A 320 7.97 -12.08 -12.73
C VAL A 320 6.56 -11.95 -12.17
N SER A 321 6.41 -11.89 -10.85
CA SER A 321 5.09 -11.87 -10.21
C SER A 321 4.26 -10.63 -10.57
N PRO A 322 4.79 -9.40 -10.49
CA PRO A 322 4.04 -8.21 -10.84
C PRO A 322 3.70 -8.10 -12.33
N VAL A 323 4.56 -8.57 -13.23
CA VAL A 323 4.24 -8.63 -14.67
C VAL A 323 3.00 -9.51 -14.90
N VAL A 324 2.96 -10.68 -14.26
CA VAL A 324 1.78 -11.56 -14.30
C VAL A 324 0.56 -10.88 -13.68
N MET A 325 0.74 -10.21 -12.54
CA MET A 325 -0.33 -9.54 -11.82
C MET A 325 -0.96 -8.40 -12.63
N VAL A 326 -0.17 -7.63 -13.40
CA VAL A 326 -0.67 -6.57 -14.29
C VAL A 326 -1.70 -7.11 -15.28
N ILE A 327 -1.49 -8.32 -15.79
CA ILE A 327 -2.39 -8.98 -16.72
C ILE A 327 -3.59 -9.58 -16.00
N VAL A 328 -3.35 -10.29 -14.90
CA VAL A 328 -4.37 -11.08 -14.21
C VAL A 328 -5.34 -10.22 -13.42
N ALA A 329 -4.91 -9.14 -12.76
CA ALA A 329 -5.76 -8.36 -11.87
C ALA A 329 -6.96 -7.70 -12.58
N PRO A 330 -6.83 -7.06 -13.77
CA PRO A 330 -7.98 -6.54 -14.51
C PRO A 330 -8.93 -7.65 -15.02
N ILE A 331 -8.37 -8.81 -15.40
CA ILE A 331 -9.16 -9.97 -15.83
C ILE A 331 -9.97 -10.51 -14.65
N ALA A 332 -9.34 -10.66 -13.49
CA ALA A 332 -9.99 -11.10 -12.25
C ALA A 332 -11.13 -10.15 -11.83
N GLY A 333 -10.90 -8.85 -11.94
CA GLY A 333 -11.94 -7.84 -11.69
C GLY A 333 -13.10 -7.96 -12.64
N SER A 334 -12.85 -8.13 -13.94
CA SER A 334 -13.89 -8.34 -14.95
C SER A 334 -14.68 -9.64 -14.74
N LEU A 335 -14.00 -10.71 -14.33
CA LEU A 335 -14.66 -11.98 -13.97
C LEU A 335 -15.55 -11.83 -12.73
N TYR A 336 -15.10 -11.06 -11.75
CA TYR A 336 -15.89 -10.76 -10.55
C TYR A 336 -17.13 -9.91 -10.88
N ASP A 337 -16.99 -8.91 -11.77
CA ASP A 337 -18.12 -8.09 -12.22
C ASP A 337 -19.20 -8.93 -12.90
N ARG A 338 -18.79 -9.96 -13.69
CA ARG A 338 -19.73 -10.86 -14.38
C ARG A 338 -20.35 -11.92 -13.46
N HIS A 339 -19.59 -12.39 -12.47
CA HIS A 339 -20.00 -13.49 -11.60
C HIS A 339 -19.66 -13.19 -10.12
N PRO A 340 -20.32 -12.20 -9.49
CA PRO A 340 -19.98 -11.72 -8.15
C PRO A 340 -20.22 -12.76 -7.03
N THR A 341 -21.00 -13.81 -7.33
CA THR A 341 -21.27 -14.91 -6.38
C THR A 341 -20.09 -15.88 -6.24
N ARG A 342 -19.16 -15.91 -7.20
CA ARG A 342 -18.00 -16.80 -7.17
C ARG A 342 -16.92 -16.20 -6.27
N ASN A 343 -16.29 -17.07 -5.46
CA ASN A 343 -15.25 -16.65 -4.53
C ASN A 343 -13.86 -16.64 -5.18
N TYR A 344 -13.64 -15.69 -6.10
CA TYR A 344 -12.35 -15.53 -6.78
C TYR A 344 -11.22 -15.18 -5.81
N ALA A 345 -11.51 -14.47 -4.71
CA ALA A 345 -10.52 -14.14 -3.72
C ALA A 345 -9.96 -15.38 -3.02
N ALA A 346 -10.82 -16.31 -2.61
CA ALA A 346 -10.39 -17.58 -2.02
C ALA A 346 -9.63 -18.45 -3.04
N LEU A 347 -10.10 -18.51 -4.30
CA LEU A 347 -9.39 -19.22 -5.37
C LEU A 347 -7.99 -18.65 -5.59
N GLY A 348 -7.87 -17.32 -5.66
CA GLY A 348 -6.59 -16.63 -5.80
C GLY A 348 -5.63 -16.96 -4.66
N MET A 349 -6.11 -16.90 -3.41
CA MET A 349 -5.28 -17.25 -2.26
C MET A 349 -4.94 -18.75 -2.17
N GLY A 350 -5.80 -19.62 -2.71
CA GLY A 350 -5.47 -21.03 -2.89
C GLY A 350 -4.27 -21.23 -3.83
N ILE A 351 -4.27 -20.55 -4.97
CA ILE A 351 -3.14 -20.55 -5.90
C ILE A 351 -1.89 -19.94 -5.24
N ALA A 352 -2.02 -18.82 -4.50
CA ALA A 352 -0.92 -18.23 -3.77
C ALA A 352 -0.35 -19.14 -2.67
N THR A 353 -1.19 -19.92 -2.00
CA THR A 353 -0.75 -20.93 -1.04
C THR A 353 0.12 -21.99 -1.71
N ILE A 354 -0.33 -22.52 -2.87
CA ILE A 354 0.46 -23.47 -3.66
C ILE A 354 1.79 -22.85 -4.10
N ALA A 355 1.77 -21.56 -4.50
CA ALA A 355 2.97 -20.83 -4.87
C ALA A 355 3.98 -20.74 -3.72
N PHE A 356 3.53 -20.38 -2.51
CA PHE A 356 4.40 -20.31 -1.33
C PHE A 356 4.91 -21.69 -0.88
N LEU A 357 4.10 -22.75 -0.98
CA LEU A 357 4.56 -24.12 -0.72
C LEU A 357 5.61 -24.56 -1.75
N LEU A 358 5.40 -24.22 -3.01
CA LEU A 358 6.39 -24.48 -4.07
C LEU A 358 7.67 -23.67 -3.86
N LEU A 359 7.57 -22.39 -3.45
CA LEU A 359 8.72 -21.56 -3.07
C LEU A 359 9.47 -22.18 -1.89
N SER A 360 8.75 -22.65 -0.86
CA SER A 360 9.35 -23.32 0.29
C SER A 360 10.17 -24.56 -0.15
N TYR A 361 9.59 -25.42 -0.98
CA TYR A 361 10.28 -26.59 -1.52
C TYR A 361 11.46 -26.23 -2.42
N CYS A 362 11.27 -25.28 -3.36
CA CYS A 362 12.30 -24.87 -4.30
C CYS A 362 13.43 -24.06 -3.66
N ALA A 363 13.18 -23.34 -2.58
CA ALA A 363 14.22 -22.69 -1.78
C ALA A 363 15.14 -23.75 -1.13
N PHE A 364 14.56 -24.82 -0.61
CA PHE A 364 15.33 -25.93 -0.05
C PHE A 364 16.15 -26.68 -1.12
N THR A 365 15.55 -26.97 -2.29
CA THR A 365 16.19 -27.70 -3.39
C THR A 365 17.04 -26.82 -4.31
N ARG A 366 17.07 -25.51 -4.11
CA ARG A 366 17.78 -24.49 -4.90
C ARG A 366 17.41 -24.53 -6.39
N SER A 367 16.15 -24.80 -6.71
CA SER A 367 15.66 -24.95 -8.08
C SER A 367 15.15 -23.62 -8.65
N LEU A 368 15.94 -22.93 -9.46
CA LEU A 368 15.53 -21.68 -10.10
C LEU A 368 14.28 -21.83 -11.00
N PRO A 369 14.18 -22.84 -11.88
CA PRO A 369 12.96 -23.02 -12.68
C PRO A 369 11.70 -23.17 -11.84
N GLY A 370 11.76 -23.92 -10.74
CA GLY A 370 10.66 -24.07 -9.81
C GLY A 370 10.30 -22.77 -9.11
N ILE A 371 11.28 -21.95 -8.73
CA ILE A 371 11.08 -20.61 -8.15
C ILE A 371 10.35 -19.71 -9.15
N ILE A 372 10.76 -19.68 -10.42
CA ILE A 372 10.10 -18.84 -11.45
C ILE A 372 8.63 -19.28 -11.63
N VAL A 373 8.36 -20.60 -11.68
CA VAL A 373 6.98 -21.11 -11.74
C VAL A 373 6.19 -20.66 -10.52
N ALA A 374 6.78 -20.71 -9.33
CA ALA A 374 6.13 -20.27 -8.10
C ALA A 374 5.83 -18.75 -8.13
N PHE A 375 6.72 -17.91 -8.65
CA PHE A 375 6.47 -16.47 -8.82
C PHE A 375 5.35 -16.19 -9.84
N ILE A 376 5.25 -16.98 -10.91
CA ILE A 376 4.12 -16.89 -11.86
C ILE A 376 2.80 -17.26 -11.14
N LEU A 377 2.76 -18.38 -10.43
CA LEU A 377 1.59 -18.79 -9.67
C LEU A 377 1.21 -17.76 -8.61
N PHE A 378 2.20 -17.18 -7.92
CA PHE A 378 1.95 -16.12 -6.94
C PHE A 378 1.32 -14.89 -7.61
N GLY A 379 1.84 -14.43 -8.75
CA GLY A 379 1.29 -13.33 -9.52
C GLY A 379 -0.17 -13.58 -9.96
N ILE A 380 -0.48 -14.80 -10.43
CA ILE A 380 -1.84 -15.23 -10.75
C ILE A 380 -2.72 -15.20 -9.50
N GLY A 381 -2.28 -15.83 -8.43
CA GLY A 381 -3.04 -15.96 -7.18
C GLY A 381 -3.34 -14.60 -6.55
N PHE A 382 -2.32 -13.75 -6.41
CA PHE A 382 -2.47 -12.43 -5.81
C PHE A 382 -3.29 -11.48 -6.67
N GLY A 383 -3.16 -11.54 -8.00
CA GLY A 383 -4.00 -10.79 -8.94
C GLY A 383 -5.47 -11.19 -8.88
N LEU A 384 -5.77 -12.50 -8.80
CA LEU A 384 -7.13 -13.03 -8.60
C LEU A 384 -7.72 -12.67 -7.24
N PHE A 385 -6.89 -12.47 -6.21
CA PHE A 385 -7.32 -12.07 -4.88
C PHE A 385 -7.63 -10.58 -4.79
N GLN A 386 -6.67 -9.72 -5.16
CA GLN A 386 -6.65 -8.31 -4.78
C GLN A 386 -7.84 -7.54 -5.34
N SER A 387 -8.13 -7.68 -6.64
CA SER A 387 -9.18 -6.91 -7.31
C SER A 387 -10.59 -7.28 -6.79
N PRO A 388 -11.01 -8.56 -6.77
CA PRO A 388 -12.31 -8.95 -6.22
C PRO A 388 -12.46 -8.64 -4.74
N ASN A 389 -11.39 -8.76 -3.95
CA ASN A 389 -11.43 -8.50 -2.52
C ASN A 389 -11.61 -7.01 -2.22
N ASN A 390 -10.87 -6.13 -2.90
CA ASN A 390 -11.03 -4.68 -2.77
C ASN A 390 -12.43 -4.23 -3.22
N THR A 391 -12.94 -4.77 -4.33
CA THR A 391 -14.30 -4.48 -4.79
C THR A 391 -15.36 -4.93 -3.77
N ALA A 392 -15.14 -6.07 -3.12
CA ALA A 392 -16.04 -6.54 -2.07
C ALA A 392 -16.06 -5.62 -0.84
N ILE A 393 -14.90 -5.12 -0.38
CA ILE A 393 -14.82 -4.14 0.70
C ILE A 393 -15.58 -2.86 0.33
N MET A 394 -15.37 -2.35 -0.88
CA MET A 394 -16.05 -1.14 -1.36
C MET A 394 -17.56 -1.31 -1.49
N ASN A 395 -18.04 -2.51 -1.85
CA ASN A 395 -19.46 -2.82 -1.93
C ASN A 395 -20.13 -3.07 -0.55
N ALA A 396 -19.35 -3.34 0.48
CA ALA A 396 -19.87 -3.64 1.82
C ALA A 396 -20.37 -2.41 2.57
N LEU A 397 -19.96 -1.20 2.15
CA LEU A 397 -20.34 0.06 2.78
C LEU A 397 -21.21 0.92 1.86
N PRO A 398 -22.08 1.80 2.43
CA PRO A 398 -22.88 2.75 1.66
C PRO A 398 -21.97 3.76 0.92
N LYS A 399 -22.55 4.42 -0.10
CA LYS A 399 -21.80 5.34 -0.98
C LYS A 399 -21.16 6.52 -0.24
N GLU A 400 -21.77 6.95 0.83
CA GLU A 400 -21.30 8.03 1.70
C GLU A 400 -19.97 7.66 2.39
N GLN A 401 -19.78 6.38 2.70
CA GLN A 401 -18.60 5.84 3.42
C GLN A 401 -17.53 5.23 2.49
N LEU A 402 -17.59 5.46 1.19
CA LEU A 402 -16.59 4.93 0.23
C LEU A 402 -15.17 5.40 0.54
N SER A 403 -15.01 6.64 1.03
CA SER A 403 -13.70 7.16 1.43
C SER A 403 -13.14 6.42 2.64
N THR A 404 -13.99 6.11 3.62
CA THR A 404 -13.64 5.27 4.76
C THR A 404 -13.20 3.88 4.31
N ALA A 405 -13.96 3.22 3.42
CA ALA A 405 -13.57 1.93 2.86
C ALA A 405 -12.22 1.98 2.14
N SER A 406 -12.01 3.00 1.29
CA SER A 406 -10.75 3.21 0.56
C SER A 406 -9.56 3.39 1.50
N SER A 407 -9.73 4.21 2.54
CA SER A 407 -8.69 4.49 3.54
C SER A 407 -8.36 3.24 4.37
N VAL A 408 -9.38 2.46 4.77
CA VAL A 408 -9.18 1.19 5.49
C VAL A 408 -8.42 0.19 4.62
N ILE A 409 -8.74 0.07 3.32
CA ILE A 409 -7.98 -0.79 2.38
C ILE A 409 -6.51 -0.35 2.34
N ALA A 410 -6.25 0.95 2.16
CA ALA A 410 -4.89 1.49 2.07
C ALA A 410 -4.12 1.30 3.39
N THR A 411 -4.76 1.56 4.54
CA THR A 411 -4.17 1.37 5.86
C THR A 411 -3.85 -0.09 6.14
N SER A 412 -4.78 -1.00 5.85
CA SER A 412 -4.58 -2.46 6.04
C SER A 412 -3.45 -2.98 5.17
N ARG A 413 -3.35 -2.51 3.93
CA ARG A 413 -2.24 -2.83 3.03
C ARG A 413 -0.90 -2.37 3.62
N ASN A 414 -0.78 -1.09 4.00
CA ASN A 414 0.47 -0.53 4.51
C ASN A 414 0.87 -1.17 5.84
N LEU A 415 -0.09 -1.42 6.73
CA LEU A 415 0.15 -2.15 7.98
C LEU A 415 0.61 -3.59 7.69
N GLY A 416 -0.01 -4.27 6.72
CA GLY A 416 0.41 -5.61 6.29
C GLY A 416 1.83 -5.62 5.72
N MET A 417 2.21 -4.59 4.94
CA MET A 417 3.58 -4.42 4.45
C MET A 417 4.58 -4.27 5.61
N ALA A 418 4.32 -3.36 6.55
CA ALA A 418 5.20 -3.12 7.70
C ALA A 418 5.34 -4.36 8.60
N LEU A 419 4.22 -5.02 8.92
CA LEU A 419 4.23 -6.27 9.68
C LEU A 419 4.97 -7.39 8.93
N GLY A 420 4.79 -7.50 7.62
CA GLY A 420 5.44 -8.53 6.79
C GLY A 420 6.96 -8.36 6.77
N VAL A 421 7.45 -7.13 6.61
CA VAL A 421 8.87 -6.79 6.71
C VAL A 421 9.43 -7.22 8.06
N SER A 422 8.80 -6.77 9.15
CA SER A 422 9.27 -7.06 10.51
C SER A 422 9.23 -8.55 10.84
N LEU A 423 8.12 -9.24 10.53
CA LEU A 423 7.99 -10.69 10.79
C LEU A 423 9.00 -11.49 9.97
N GLY A 424 9.21 -11.12 8.70
CA GLY A 424 10.21 -11.77 7.85
C GLY A 424 11.62 -11.63 8.43
N SER A 425 12.02 -10.43 8.82
CA SER A 425 13.32 -10.16 9.44
C SER A 425 13.49 -10.88 10.78
N ILE A 426 12.49 -10.79 11.68
CA ILE A 426 12.53 -11.43 12.99
C ILE A 426 12.65 -12.96 12.85
N LEU A 427 11.84 -13.57 11.99
CA LEU A 427 11.87 -15.02 11.77
C LEU A 427 13.20 -15.48 11.18
N LEU A 428 13.78 -14.69 10.28
CA LEU A 428 15.10 -14.98 9.69
C LEU A 428 16.19 -14.90 10.76
N SER A 429 16.27 -13.79 11.48
CA SER A 429 17.26 -13.59 12.56
C SER A 429 17.11 -14.63 13.65
N PHE A 430 15.89 -14.94 14.09
CA PHE A 430 15.64 -15.97 15.12
C PHE A 430 16.13 -17.35 14.68
N GLN A 431 15.93 -17.75 13.42
CA GLN A 431 16.39 -19.04 12.92
C GLN A 431 17.91 -19.10 12.80
N LEU A 432 18.56 -18.01 12.40
CA LEU A 432 20.02 -17.91 12.36
C LEU A 432 20.62 -18.00 13.76
N LEU A 433 20.09 -17.25 14.72
CA LEU A 433 20.54 -17.24 16.11
C LEU A 433 20.36 -18.61 16.78
N THR A 434 19.23 -19.30 16.57
CA THR A 434 18.99 -20.65 17.12
C THR A 434 19.90 -21.71 16.52
N ALA A 435 20.43 -21.47 15.32
CA ALA A 435 21.47 -22.29 14.70
C ALA A 435 22.90 -21.91 15.15
N GLY A 436 23.05 -20.95 16.09
CA GLY A 436 24.34 -20.52 16.60
C GLY A 436 25.07 -19.49 15.74
N TYR A 437 24.39 -18.90 14.74
CA TYR A 437 24.97 -17.89 13.85
C TYR A 437 24.54 -16.48 14.27
N GLY A 438 25.50 -15.63 14.64
CA GLY A 438 25.28 -14.23 15.05
C GLY A 438 25.95 -13.19 14.15
N GLY A 439 26.39 -13.57 12.93
CA GLY A 439 27.01 -12.69 11.97
C GLY A 439 26.03 -12.04 10.97
N ASP A 440 26.58 -11.39 9.95
CA ASP A 440 25.80 -10.79 8.87
C ASP A 440 25.03 -11.86 8.10
N VAL A 441 23.74 -11.61 7.84
CA VAL A 441 22.80 -12.53 7.18
C VAL A 441 23.35 -13.03 5.82
N ILE A 442 23.98 -12.15 5.03
CA ILE A 442 24.48 -12.49 3.69
C ILE A 442 25.66 -13.46 3.77
N THR A 443 26.44 -13.42 4.86
CA THR A 443 27.61 -14.28 5.07
C THR A 443 27.28 -15.58 5.80
N ALA A 444 26.01 -15.82 6.12
CA ALA A 444 25.57 -17.06 6.77
C ALA A 444 25.73 -18.26 5.82
N ASP A 445 25.85 -19.47 6.42
CA ASP A 445 25.93 -20.70 5.62
C ASP A 445 24.75 -20.81 4.62
N PRO A 446 25.02 -21.01 3.32
CA PRO A 446 23.98 -21.08 2.29
C PRO A 446 22.91 -22.15 2.55
N THR A 447 23.26 -23.24 3.25
CA THR A 447 22.31 -24.30 3.58
C THR A 447 21.38 -23.83 4.69
N LEU A 448 21.91 -23.13 5.69
CA LEU A 448 21.12 -22.55 6.77
C LEU A 448 20.15 -21.48 6.24
N LEU A 449 20.61 -20.60 5.35
CA LEU A 449 19.76 -19.60 4.70
C LEU A 449 18.65 -20.25 3.87
N ALA A 450 18.95 -21.29 3.11
CA ALA A 450 17.98 -22.03 2.31
C ALA A 450 16.89 -22.65 3.17
N ILE A 451 17.26 -23.31 4.28
CA ILE A 451 16.33 -23.90 5.24
C ILE A 451 15.47 -22.81 5.90
N SER A 452 16.09 -21.71 6.33
CA SER A 452 15.39 -20.58 6.97
C SER A 452 14.37 -19.96 6.01
N THR A 453 14.77 -19.69 4.78
CA THR A 453 13.87 -19.17 3.73
C THR A 453 12.72 -20.14 3.46
N SER A 454 13.00 -21.42 3.32
CA SER A 454 11.98 -22.45 3.13
C SER A 454 10.92 -22.43 4.25
N ARG A 455 11.34 -22.38 5.50
CA ARG A 455 10.43 -22.33 6.65
C ARG A 455 9.59 -21.05 6.67
N ILE A 456 10.19 -19.89 6.33
CA ILE A 456 9.47 -18.60 6.27
C ILE A 456 8.43 -18.62 5.15
N MET A 457 8.74 -19.20 4.00
CA MET A 457 7.76 -19.38 2.91
C MET A 457 6.62 -20.31 3.32
N ALA A 458 6.88 -21.36 4.12
CA ALA A 458 5.83 -22.21 4.68
C ALA A 458 4.91 -21.42 5.65
N VAL A 459 5.45 -20.53 6.47
CA VAL A 459 4.64 -19.61 7.31
C VAL A 459 3.77 -18.70 6.44
N SER A 460 4.31 -18.13 5.35
CA SER A 460 3.53 -17.34 4.39
C SER A 460 2.39 -18.17 3.76
N ALA A 461 2.61 -19.45 3.45
CA ALA A 461 1.57 -20.33 2.97
C ALA A 461 0.45 -20.55 4.01
N ILE A 462 0.79 -20.70 5.29
CA ILE A 462 -0.18 -20.81 6.39
C ILE A 462 -1.02 -19.52 6.50
N LEU A 463 -0.41 -18.35 6.40
CA LEU A 463 -1.15 -17.09 6.38
C LEU A 463 -2.14 -17.03 5.21
N CYS A 464 -1.74 -17.48 4.02
CA CYS A 464 -2.62 -17.56 2.86
C CYS A 464 -3.80 -18.53 3.09
N LEU A 465 -3.60 -19.66 3.79
CA LEU A 465 -4.69 -20.56 4.19
C LEU A 465 -5.71 -19.87 5.11
N PHE A 466 -5.25 -19.07 6.06
CA PHE A 466 -6.16 -18.25 6.88
C PHE A 466 -6.96 -17.28 6.03
N VAL A 467 -6.35 -16.67 5.02
CA VAL A 467 -7.06 -15.76 4.10
C VAL A 467 -8.13 -16.50 3.30
N ILE A 468 -7.89 -17.76 2.89
CA ILE A 468 -8.92 -18.59 2.23
C ILE A 468 -10.11 -18.77 3.15
N LEU A 469 -9.89 -19.13 4.42
CA LEU A 469 -10.95 -19.29 5.42
C LEU A 469 -11.76 -18.01 5.57
N LEU A 470 -11.10 -16.88 5.79
CA LEU A 470 -11.76 -15.56 5.91
C LEU A 470 -12.56 -15.20 4.65
N SER A 471 -12.01 -15.46 3.47
CA SER A 471 -12.70 -15.20 2.21
C SER A 471 -13.91 -16.13 1.98
N SER A 472 -13.94 -17.29 2.62
CA SER A 472 -15.05 -18.25 2.55
C SER A 472 -16.16 -17.95 3.54
N LEU A 473 -15.87 -17.24 4.65
CA LEU A 473 -16.83 -16.86 5.69
C LEU A 473 -17.67 -15.62 5.31
N LYS A 474 -17.47 -15.07 4.14
CA LYS A 474 -18.14 -13.87 3.60
C LYS A 474 -19.66 -13.97 3.44
N ARG A 475 -20.28 -15.09 3.74
CA ARG A 475 -21.72 -15.32 3.52
C ARG A 475 -22.57 -14.89 4.70
#